data_e534beaec8750da94bbf0cc9d2c3eff2
#
_entry.id   e534beaec8750da94bbf0cc9d2c3eff2
#
_cell.length_a   1.000
_cell.length_b   1.000
_cell.length_c   1.000
_cell.angle_alpha   90.00
_cell.angle_beta   90.00
_cell.angle_gamma   90.00
#
_symmetry.space_group_name_H-M   'P 1'
#
loop_
_entity.id
_entity.type
_entity.pdbx_description
1 polymer ?
#
loop_
_entity_poly.entity_id
_entity_poly.type
_entity_poly.pdbx_seq_one_letter_code
_entity_poly.pdbx_strand_id
1 'polypeptide(L)'
;MSANPAPRKILIVDDEAAVADSLHLIFSNRGYEARAAYSAEKAIEVLSEWQPHLAIIDVMLPQMNGIELAGILKENYPSCRILLISGHPGTSELLNDARSRGSSFEILAKPLHPTFVLDTVSDLLPGNRNDADA
;
A
#
# COMPACT_ATOMS: atom_id res chain seq x y z
N MET A 1 -9.36 9.59 31.15
CA MET A 1 -9.62 8.79 29.98
C MET A 1 -8.50 8.91 28.98
N SER A 2 -8.11 7.86 28.43
CA SER A 2 -7.09 7.92 27.40
C SER A 2 -7.69 8.25 26.06
N ALA A 3 -7.01 9.08 25.33
CA ALA A 3 -7.40 9.35 23.96
C ALA A 3 -7.19 8.11 23.13
N ASN A 4 -8.04 7.92 22.15
CA ASN A 4 -7.78 6.88 21.16
C ASN A 4 -6.52 7.23 20.39
N PRO A 5 -5.68 6.26 20.08
CA PRO A 5 -4.53 6.55 19.23
C PRO A 5 -4.99 7.05 17.87
N ALA A 6 -4.17 7.86 17.25
CA ALA A 6 -4.44 8.33 15.91
C ALA A 6 -4.58 7.12 14.97
N PRO A 7 -5.47 7.20 13.99
CA PRO A 7 -5.64 6.08 13.06
C PRO A 7 -4.38 5.87 12.23
N ARG A 8 -4.15 4.62 11.87
CA ARG A 8 -3.04 4.29 10.96
C ARG A 8 -3.40 4.78 9.56
N LYS A 9 -2.42 5.28 8.87
CA LYS A 9 -2.59 5.91 7.56
C LYS A 9 -2.18 4.96 6.45
N ILE A 10 -3.05 4.80 5.47
CA ILE A 10 -2.83 3.90 4.34
C ILE A 10 -2.91 4.70 3.04
N LEU A 11 -1.86 4.62 2.23
CA LEU A 11 -1.87 5.19 0.88
C LEU A 11 -2.16 4.06 -0.10
N ILE A 12 -3.08 4.28 -1.02
CA ILE A 12 -3.44 3.30 -2.04
C ILE A 12 -3.08 3.89 -3.39
N VAL A 13 -2.22 3.19 -4.15
CA VAL A 13 -1.77 3.66 -5.46
C VAL A 13 -2.15 2.63 -6.51
N ASP A 14 -3.14 2.95 -7.34
CA ASP A 14 -3.62 2.07 -8.40
C ASP A 14 -4.30 2.93 -9.45
N ASP A 15 -3.94 2.75 -10.72
CA ASP A 15 -4.53 3.53 -11.80
C ASP A 15 -5.95 3.08 -12.15
N GLU A 16 -6.36 1.92 -11.69
CA GLU A 16 -7.75 1.50 -11.81
C GLU A 16 -8.54 2.12 -10.67
N ALA A 17 -9.29 3.17 -10.98
CA ALA A 17 -10.04 3.90 -9.96
C ALA A 17 -10.97 3.00 -9.16
N ALA A 18 -11.59 2.02 -9.81
CA ALA A 18 -12.49 1.10 -9.12
C ALA A 18 -11.78 0.33 -8.01
N VAL A 19 -10.55 -0.10 -8.26
CA VAL A 19 -9.77 -0.81 -7.26
C VAL A 19 -9.34 0.14 -6.14
N ALA A 20 -8.78 1.28 -6.49
CA ALA A 20 -8.30 2.24 -5.51
C ALA A 20 -9.43 2.73 -4.60
N ASP A 21 -10.57 3.07 -5.20
CA ASP A 21 -11.70 3.59 -4.44
C ASP A 21 -12.33 2.53 -3.55
N SER A 22 -12.37 1.28 -4.02
CA SER A 22 -12.89 0.18 -3.21
C SER A 22 -12.01 -0.06 -1.99
N LEU A 23 -10.70 -0.07 -2.18
CA LEU A 23 -9.77 -0.22 -1.06
C LEU A 23 -9.85 0.94 -0.10
N HIS A 24 -9.96 2.16 -0.63
CA HIS A 24 -10.14 3.34 0.20
C HIS A 24 -11.35 3.18 1.12
N LEU A 25 -12.46 2.74 0.57
CA LEU A 25 -13.68 2.55 1.34
C LEU A 25 -13.53 1.44 2.39
N ILE A 26 -12.93 0.33 1.99
CA ILE A 26 -12.73 -0.81 2.89
C ILE A 26 -11.90 -0.39 4.11
N PHE A 27 -10.79 0.28 3.89
CA PHE A 27 -9.92 0.68 4.99
C PHE A 27 -10.54 1.78 5.84
N SER A 28 -11.21 2.74 5.20
CA SER A 28 -11.90 3.80 5.95
C SER A 28 -12.95 3.23 6.89
N ASN A 29 -13.68 2.20 6.45
CA ASN A 29 -14.70 1.57 7.26
C ASN A 29 -14.14 0.76 8.42
N ARG A 30 -12.85 0.48 8.41
CA ARG A 30 -12.18 -0.29 9.47
C ARG A 30 -11.32 0.58 10.37
N GLY A 31 -11.47 1.89 10.30
CA GLY A 31 -10.80 2.78 11.22
C GLY A 31 -9.44 3.29 10.77
N TYR A 32 -9.03 2.97 9.55
CA TYR A 32 -7.81 3.53 8.98
C TYR A 32 -8.11 4.89 8.35
N GLU A 33 -7.11 5.75 8.29
CA GLU A 33 -7.18 6.95 7.47
C GLU A 33 -6.56 6.61 6.13
N ALA A 34 -7.36 6.59 5.06
CA ALA A 34 -6.91 6.14 3.76
C ALA A 34 -6.96 7.27 2.73
N ARG A 35 -5.97 7.30 1.84
CA ARG A 35 -5.97 8.20 0.69
C ARG A 35 -5.62 7.40 -0.54
N ALA A 36 -6.23 7.76 -1.66
CA ALA A 36 -5.99 7.09 -2.94
C ALA A 36 -5.25 8.02 -3.89
N ALA A 37 -4.30 7.46 -4.63
CA ALA A 37 -3.61 8.14 -5.71
C ALA A 37 -3.68 7.23 -6.94
N TYR A 38 -3.95 7.81 -8.09
CA TYR A 38 -4.19 7.02 -9.30
C TYR A 38 -2.97 6.94 -10.21
N SER A 39 -1.84 7.43 -9.74
CA SER A 39 -0.55 7.33 -10.43
C SER A 39 0.58 7.43 -9.43
N ALA A 40 1.77 6.99 -9.84
CA ALA A 40 2.95 7.13 -8.99
C ALA A 40 3.29 8.60 -8.77
N GLU A 41 3.12 9.43 -9.78
CA GLU A 41 3.39 10.86 -9.69
C GLU A 41 2.49 11.53 -8.65
N LYS A 42 1.20 11.17 -8.66
CA LYS A 42 0.24 11.68 -7.67
C LYS A 42 0.60 11.20 -6.27
N ALA A 43 1.05 9.95 -6.16
CA ALA A 43 1.46 9.41 -4.87
C ALA A 43 2.64 10.20 -4.29
N ILE A 44 3.60 10.58 -5.13
CA ILE A 44 4.74 11.37 -4.68
C ILE A 44 4.28 12.73 -4.17
N GLU A 45 3.31 13.36 -4.84
CA GLU A 45 2.75 14.62 -4.37
C GLU A 45 2.09 14.46 -2.99
N VAL A 46 1.32 13.41 -2.81
CA VAL A 46 0.67 13.13 -1.52
C VAL A 46 1.71 12.93 -0.43
N LEU A 47 2.77 12.19 -0.73
CA LEU A 47 3.83 11.88 0.23
C LEU A 47 4.57 13.11 0.73
N SER A 48 4.62 14.18 -0.05
CA SER A 48 5.27 15.41 0.36
C SER A 48 4.53 16.11 1.50
N GLU A 49 3.24 15.83 1.67
CA GLU A 49 2.41 16.49 2.67
C GLU A 49 1.82 15.54 3.70
N TRP A 50 1.79 14.25 3.40
CA TRP A 50 1.10 13.28 4.25
C TRP A 50 1.85 11.96 4.17
N GLN A 51 2.33 11.48 5.30
CA GLN A 51 3.16 10.28 5.33
C GLN A 51 2.39 9.10 5.87
N PRO A 52 2.13 8.09 5.03
CA PRO A 52 1.39 6.91 5.46
C PRO A 52 2.26 5.96 6.28
N HIS A 53 1.61 5.11 7.05
CA HIS A 53 2.28 4.00 7.73
C HIS A 53 2.50 2.84 6.79
N LEU A 54 1.63 2.71 5.78
CA LEU A 54 1.72 1.65 4.78
C LEU A 54 1.20 2.16 3.44
N ALA A 55 1.84 1.73 2.36
CA ALA A 55 1.40 2.03 1.01
C ALA A 55 1.08 0.73 0.28
N ILE A 56 -0.11 0.66 -0.31
CA ILE A 56 -0.52 -0.44 -1.18
C ILE A 56 -0.33 0.06 -2.60
N ILE A 57 0.54 -0.59 -3.37
CA ILE A 57 0.97 -0.10 -4.67
C ILE A 57 0.79 -1.16 -5.73
N ASP A 58 0.05 -0.83 -6.80
CA ASP A 58 -0.03 -1.69 -7.97
C ASP A 58 1.32 -1.69 -8.69
N VAL A 59 1.82 -2.88 -9.00
CA VAL A 59 3.10 -3.00 -9.70
C VAL A 59 3.03 -2.39 -11.09
N MET A 60 1.92 -2.58 -11.80
CA MET A 60 1.79 -2.12 -13.19
C MET A 60 1.08 -0.77 -13.26
N LEU A 61 1.84 0.28 -12.98
CA LEU A 61 1.36 1.65 -13.14
C LEU A 61 1.91 2.24 -14.44
N PRO A 62 1.18 3.18 -15.07
CA PRO A 62 1.71 3.86 -16.26
C PRO A 62 2.91 4.72 -15.89
N GLN A 63 3.83 4.90 -16.83
CA GLN A 63 5.05 5.70 -16.69
C GLN A 63 5.99 5.14 -15.63
N MET A 64 5.89 5.54 -14.39
CA MET A 64 6.69 4.94 -13.31
C MET A 64 5.96 3.72 -12.77
N ASN A 65 6.57 2.54 -12.79
CA ASN A 65 5.92 1.35 -12.26
C ASN A 65 5.94 1.33 -10.73
N GLY A 66 5.14 0.43 -10.14
CA GLY A 66 5.00 0.37 -8.70
C GLY A 66 6.25 -0.04 -7.95
N ILE A 67 7.12 -0.81 -8.57
CA ILE A 67 8.38 -1.22 -7.95
C ILE A 67 9.33 -0.03 -7.84
N GLU A 68 9.36 0.81 -8.86
CA GLU A 68 10.15 2.04 -8.82
C GLU A 68 9.65 2.98 -7.72
N LEU A 69 8.33 3.12 -7.61
CA LEU A 69 7.74 3.93 -6.55
C LEU A 69 8.07 3.34 -5.17
N ALA A 70 7.99 2.02 -5.04
CA ALA A 70 8.34 1.35 -3.78
C ALA A 70 9.79 1.63 -3.39
N GLY A 71 10.69 1.65 -4.37
CA GLY A 71 12.09 1.98 -4.14
C GLY A 71 12.27 3.39 -3.60
N ILE A 72 11.54 4.35 -4.17
CA ILE A 72 11.57 5.74 -3.70
C ILE A 72 11.08 5.82 -2.25
N LEU A 73 9.99 5.12 -1.94
CA LEU A 73 9.48 5.09 -0.58
C LEU A 73 10.48 4.48 0.39
N LYS A 74 11.11 3.40 -0.02
CA LYS A 74 12.08 2.72 0.85
C LYS A 74 13.26 3.61 1.19
N GLU A 75 13.71 4.42 0.24
CA GLU A 75 14.83 5.34 0.46
C GLU A 75 14.44 6.57 1.26
N ASN A 76 13.30 7.16 0.96
CA ASN A 76 12.94 8.47 1.50
C ASN A 76 11.98 8.40 2.70
N TYR A 77 11.24 7.31 2.81
CA TYR A 77 10.26 7.11 3.88
C TYR A 77 10.40 5.71 4.47
N PRO A 78 11.56 5.41 5.07
CA PRO A 78 11.86 4.03 5.49
C PRO A 78 10.91 3.46 6.54
N SER A 79 10.16 4.31 7.22
CA SER A 79 9.16 3.84 8.19
C SER A 79 7.87 3.37 7.54
N CYS A 80 7.66 3.67 6.27
CA CYS A 80 6.46 3.27 5.56
C CYS A 80 6.59 1.82 5.09
N ARG A 81 5.64 0.99 5.50
CA ARG A 81 5.58 -0.39 5.01
C ARG A 81 5.03 -0.40 3.60
N ILE A 82 5.43 -1.39 2.81
CA ILE A 82 5.05 -1.48 1.41
C ILE A 82 4.38 -2.82 1.14
N LEU A 83 3.20 -2.75 0.52
CA LEU A 83 2.48 -3.93 0.06
C LEU A 83 2.22 -3.75 -1.43
N LEU A 84 2.78 -4.63 -2.25
CA LEU A 84 2.56 -4.59 -3.69
C LEU A 84 1.36 -5.44 -4.06
N ILE A 85 0.62 -4.99 -5.06
CA ILE A 85 -0.47 -5.80 -5.63
C ILE A 85 -0.20 -5.99 -7.11
N SER A 86 -0.53 -7.18 -7.61
CA SER A 86 -0.15 -7.59 -8.95
C SER A 86 -1.25 -8.40 -9.61
N GLY A 87 -1.61 -8.02 -10.83
CA GLY A 87 -2.59 -8.74 -11.62
C GLY A 87 -2.15 -9.02 -13.05
N HIS A 88 -0.91 -8.71 -13.38
CA HIS A 88 -0.43 -8.82 -14.75
C HIS A 88 0.63 -9.91 -14.91
N PRO A 89 0.64 -10.64 -16.05
CA PRO A 89 1.63 -11.70 -16.27
C PRO A 89 3.07 -11.22 -16.26
N GLY A 90 3.33 -9.97 -16.66
CA GLY A 90 4.69 -9.43 -16.72
C GLY A 90 5.28 -9.05 -15.38
N THR A 91 4.50 -9.10 -14.33
CA THR A 91 4.93 -8.67 -12.99
C THR A 91 6.07 -9.51 -12.45
N SER A 92 6.09 -10.81 -12.76
CA SER A 92 7.11 -11.70 -12.21
C SER A 92 8.52 -11.31 -12.64
N GLU A 93 8.70 -10.81 -13.85
CA GLU A 93 10.01 -10.34 -14.30
C GLU A 93 10.48 -9.12 -13.50
N LEU A 94 9.57 -8.17 -13.28
CA LEU A 94 9.88 -6.98 -12.50
C LEU A 94 10.25 -7.32 -11.07
N LEU A 95 9.54 -8.28 -10.48
CA LEU A 95 9.80 -8.72 -9.11
C LEU A 95 11.12 -9.46 -8.99
N ASN A 96 11.43 -10.31 -9.98
CA ASN A 96 12.71 -11.03 -9.99
C ASN A 96 13.87 -10.06 -10.14
N ASP A 97 13.71 -9.03 -10.97
CA ASP A 97 14.74 -8.01 -11.13
C ASP A 97 14.96 -7.26 -9.82
N ALA A 98 13.89 -6.90 -9.14
CA ALA A 98 13.98 -6.23 -7.83
C ALA A 98 14.70 -7.11 -6.80
N ARG A 99 14.38 -8.39 -6.76
CA ARG A 99 15.03 -9.34 -5.84
C ARG A 99 16.52 -9.46 -6.11
N SER A 100 16.89 -9.49 -7.39
CA SER A 100 18.30 -9.61 -7.76
C SER A 100 19.09 -8.37 -7.35
N ARG A 101 18.41 -7.25 -7.15
CA ARG A 101 19.01 -6.00 -6.65
C ARG A 101 18.93 -5.88 -5.12
N GLY A 102 18.48 -6.94 -4.44
CA GLY A 102 18.40 -6.94 -2.99
C GLY A 102 17.10 -6.40 -2.41
N SER A 103 16.11 -6.13 -3.25
CA SER A 103 14.82 -5.65 -2.78
C SER A 103 13.83 -6.80 -2.66
N SER A 104 13.11 -6.85 -1.54
CA SER A 104 12.10 -7.87 -1.30
C SER A 104 10.85 -7.18 -0.77
N PHE A 105 9.71 -7.48 -1.36
CA PHE A 105 8.44 -6.85 -1.01
C PHE A 105 7.36 -7.89 -0.76
N GLU A 106 6.44 -7.55 0.12
CA GLU A 106 5.23 -8.33 0.32
C GLU A 106 4.30 -8.09 -0.87
N ILE A 107 3.69 -9.15 -1.41
CA ILE A 107 2.91 -9.06 -2.64
C ILE A 107 1.60 -9.80 -2.50
N LEU A 108 0.51 -9.20 -2.97
CA LEU A 108 -0.78 -9.86 -3.09
C LEU A 108 -1.21 -9.90 -4.55
N ALA A 109 -1.84 -10.99 -4.95
CA ALA A 109 -2.33 -11.15 -6.32
C ALA A 109 -3.75 -10.60 -6.45
N LYS A 110 -4.05 -9.95 -7.56
CA LYS A 110 -5.42 -9.58 -7.93
C LYS A 110 -6.14 -10.82 -8.49
N PRO A 111 -7.45 -10.93 -8.33
CA PRO A 111 -8.34 -10.00 -7.65
C PRO A 111 -8.19 -10.09 -6.13
N LEU A 112 -8.38 -8.95 -5.47
CA LEU A 112 -8.18 -8.85 -4.03
C LEU A 112 -9.44 -9.19 -3.26
N HIS A 113 -9.31 -10.07 -2.28
CA HIS A 113 -10.38 -10.33 -1.33
C HIS A 113 -10.26 -9.34 -0.18
N PRO A 114 -11.33 -8.60 0.13
CA PRO A 114 -11.26 -7.59 1.19
C PRO A 114 -10.73 -8.13 2.52
N THR A 115 -11.21 -9.28 2.96
CA THR A 115 -10.76 -9.86 4.22
C THR A 115 -9.27 -10.16 4.20
N PHE A 116 -8.79 -10.72 3.10
CA PHE A 116 -7.39 -11.09 2.98
C PHE A 116 -6.47 -9.86 2.98
N VAL A 117 -6.89 -8.80 2.27
CA VAL A 117 -6.13 -7.55 2.25
C VAL A 117 -6.09 -6.93 3.65
N LEU A 118 -7.23 -6.90 4.33
CA LEU A 118 -7.31 -6.35 5.68
C LEU A 118 -6.42 -7.12 6.64
N ASP A 119 -6.44 -8.45 6.58
CA ASP A 119 -5.60 -9.28 7.44
C ASP A 119 -4.13 -9.05 7.16
N THR A 120 -3.75 -8.96 5.90
CA THR A 120 -2.36 -8.72 5.52
C THR A 120 -1.87 -7.37 6.05
N VAL A 121 -2.67 -6.33 5.90
CA VAL A 121 -2.31 -5.00 6.41
C VAL A 121 -2.23 -5.01 7.93
N SER A 122 -3.16 -5.67 8.58
CA SER A 122 -3.15 -5.80 10.04
C SER A 122 -1.85 -6.46 10.53
N ASP A 123 -1.40 -7.49 9.82
CA ASP A 123 -0.13 -8.16 10.15
C ASP A 123 1.08 -7.25 9.93
N LEU A 124 1.05 -6.43 8.89
CA LEU A 124 2.14 -5.52 8.58
C LEU A 124 2.17 -4.29 9.49
N LEU A 125 1.02 -3.93 10.06
CA LEU A 125 0.87 -2.79 10.95
C LEU A 125 0.32 -3.23 12.31
N PRO A 126 1.08 -3.99 13.07
CA PRO A 126 0.60 -4.43 14.38
C PRO A 126 0.36 -3.22 15.30
N GLY A 127 -0.60 -3.36 16.18
CA GLY A 127 -0.96 -2.29 17.09
C GLY A 127 -2.07 -1.39 16.61
N ASN A 128 -2.65 -1.66 15.43
CA ASN A 128 -3.84 -0.98 14.99
C ASN A 128 -5.01 -1.37 15.91
N ARG A 129 -5.99 -0.46 16.02
CA ARG A 129 -7.11 -0.67 16.95
C ARG A 129 -7.87 -1.95 16.72
N ASN A 130 -8.00 -2.36 15.46
CA ASN A 130 -8.70 -3.60 15.16
C ASN A 130 -7.95 -4.82 15.67
N ASP A 131 -6.65 -4.73 15.76
CA ASP A 131 -5.83 -5.81 16.31
C ASP A 131 -6.04 -5.93 17.82
N ALA A 132 -6.18 -4.80 18.48
CA ALA A 132 -6.34 -4.78 19.93
C ALA A 132 -7.64 -5.47 20.38
N ASP A 133 -8.60 -5.56 19.51
CA ASP A 133 -9.90 -6.18 19.81
C ASP A 133 -9.89 -7.69 19.56
N ALA A 134 -8.86 -8.19 18.97
CA ALA A 134 -8.76 -9.60 18.63
C ALA A 134 -8.49 -10.48 19.82
#